data_202901375f18cb301d406f89aabe982b
#
_entry.id   202901375f18cb301d406f89aabe982b
#
_cell.length_a   1.000
_cell.length_b   1.000
_cell.length_c   1.000
_cell.angle_alpha   90.00
_cell.angle_beta   90.00
_cell.angle_gamma   90.00
#
_symmetry.space_group_name_H-M   'P 1'
#
loop_
_entity.id
_entity.type
_entity.pdbx_description
1 polymer ?
#
loop_
_entity_poly.entity_id
_entity_poly.type
_entity_poly.pdbx_seq_one_letter_code
_entity_poly.pdbx_strand_id
1 'polypeptide(L)'
;MLEFFHGGPSDFTAVFENHGIALHLNGCMNVYQHFEGKQCHSQMRRGSISISPAGAPKTFQHKAGGDFLVVHISPLLLSRIAKEATCQTSGEVVILNMFCTRDVLLERLALQLWDEYQTNDVASGISAESLANQLGVHLLRRYSSLGAAPKTGATTLSAKALRRAMDYIEANLAKDLTVEEVARAISLGRWHFAHAFKNTIGVAPHQYVVERRIELAKLLLRETDLPIANIAARAGFSTQSHFCVTFQRLTGTTAGTFRKKK
;
A
#
# COMPACT_ATOMS: atom_id res chain seq x y z
N MET A 1 23.12 7.97 8.46
CA MET A 1 23.43 9.15 7.58
C MET A 1 22.11 9.81 7.22
N LEU A 2 22.11 11.14 7.18
CA LEU A 2 20.95 11.96 6.81
C LEU A 2 21.26 12.71 5.53
N GLU A 3 20.33 12.77 4.63
CA GLU A 3 20.45 13.52 3.38
C GLU A 3 19.18 14.33 3.14
N PHE A 4 19.37 15.57 2.75
CA PHE A 4 18.30 16.44 2.31
C PHE A 4 18.36 16.58 0.80
N PHE A 5 17.26 16.25 0.14
CA PHE A 5 17.15 16.39 -1.31
C PHE A 5 16.14 17.47 -1.67
N HIS A 6 16.61 18.41 -2.48
CA HIS A 6 15.75 19.32 -3.21
C HIS A 6 15.62 18.77 -4.63
N GLY A 7 14.58 18.01 -4.89
CA GLY A 7 14.44 17.22 -6.12
C GLY A 7 13.70 17.96 -7.24
N GLY A 8 14.37 18.11 -8.40
CA GLY A 8 13.71 18.31 -9.68
C GLY A 8 13.09 17.02 -10.22
N PRO A 9 12.51 17.04 -11.44
CA PRO A 9 12.05 15.84 -12.14
C PRO A 9 13.18 14.82 -12.23
N SER A 10 12.88 13.56 -11.94
CA SER A 10 13.91 12.52 -11.86
C SER A 10 13.37 11.18 -12.33
N ASP A 11 14.24 10.43 -12.99
CA ASP A 11 14.05 9.02 -13.36
C ASP A 11 15.37 8.31 -13.09
N PHE A 12 15.40 7.50 -12.04
CA PHE A 12 16.62 6.80 -11.67
C PHE A 12 16.34 5.41 -11.10
N THR A 13 17.30 4.52 -11.34
CA THR A 13 17.34 3.21 -10.70
C THR A 13 18.56 3.15 -9.80
N ALA A 14 18.37 2.74 -8.55
CA ALA A 14 19.45 2.61 -7.59
C ALA A 14 19.32 1.32 -6.77
N VAL A 15 20.47 0.82 -6.33
CA VAL A 15 20.60 -0.19 -5.28
C VAL A 15 21.25 0.51 -4.09
N PHE A 16 20.56 0.56 -2.97
CA PHE A 16 21.05 1.24 -1.79
C PHE A 16 21.72 0.25 -0.85
N GLU A 17 22.90 0.57 -0.33
CA GLU A 17 23.59 -0.24 0.68
C GLU A 17 22.90 -0.19 2.04
N ASN A 18 22.20 0.89 2.32
CA ASN A 18 21.45 1.12 3.55
C ASN A 18 19.95 1.10 3.32
N HIS A 19 19.20 0.79 4.36
CA HIS A 19 17.75 0.99 4.34
C HIS A 19 17.46 2.49 4.32
N GLY A 20 16.58 2.94 3.43
CA GLY A 20 16.19 4.34 3.29
C GLY A 20 14.80 4.60 3.81
N ILE A 21 14.63 5.69 4.57
CA ILE A 21 13.33 6.25 4.95
C ILE A 21 13.26 7.65 4.33
N ALA A 22 12.47 7.81 3.29
CA ALA A 22 12.27 9.09 2.63
C ALA A 22 10.98 9.74 3.13
N LEU A 23 11.12 10.86 3.83
CA LEU A 23 10.02 11.71 4.30
C LEU A 23 9.83 12.87 3.34
N HIS A 24 8.64 13.02 2.78
CA HIS A 24 8.28 14.14 1.91
C HIS A 24 7.92 15.36 2.76
N LEU A 25 8.67 16.45 2.59
CA LEU A 25 8.55 17.67 3.40
C LEU A 25 7.68 18.74 2.75
N ASN A 26 7.73 18.85 1.42
CA ASN A 26 7.09 19.95 0.70
C ASN A 26 6.62 19.57 -0.70
N GLY A 27 5.61 20.26 -1.20
CA GLY A 27 5.04 20.05 -2.54
C GLY A 27 4.04 18.91 -2.60
N CYS A 28 3.64 18.61 -3.84
CA CYS A 28 2.75 17.50 -4.16
C CYS A 28 3.20 16.91 -5.50
N MET A 29 3.58 15.64 -5.51
CA MET A 29 4.10 15.01 -6.71
C MET A 29 3.51 13.63 -6.93
N ASN A 30 3.34 13.28 -8.21
CA ASN A 30 3.03 11.91 -8.61
C ASN A 30 4.34 11.14 -8.76
N VAL A 31 4.50 10.08 -7.97
CA VAL A 31 5.67 9.22 -7.99
C VAL A 31 5.27 7.83 -8.45
N TYR A 32 6.05 7.30 -9.37
CA TYR A 32 6.00 5.91 -9.79
C TYR A 32 7.21 5.19 -9.18
N GLN A 33 6.97 4.02 -8.62
CA GLN A 33 8.01 3.15 -8.10
C GLN A 33 7.91 1.79 -8.79
N HIS A 34 9.03 1.28 -9.24
CA HIS A 34 9.15 -0.11 -9.69
C HIS A 34 10.07 -0.86 -8.72
N PHE A 35 9.56 -1.93 -8.13
CA PHE A 35 10.26 -2.75 -7.15
C PHE A 35 9.83 -4.21 -7.28
N GLU A 36 10.79 -5.15 -7.40
CA GLU A 36 10.54 -6.60 -7.55
C GLU A 36 9.46 -6.94 -8.59
N GLY A 37 9.56 -6.34 -9.78
CA GLY A 37 8.61 -6.58 -10.88
C GLY A 37 7.23 -5.94 -10.69
N LYS A 38 6.98 -5.21 -9.59
CA LYS A 38 5.72 -4.52 -9.32
C LYS A 38 5.86 -3.01 -9.52
N GLN A 39 4.94 -2.45 -10.27
CA GLN A 39 4.84 -0.99 -10.42
C GLN A 39 3.78 -0.44 -9.47
N CYS A 40 4.16 0.55 -8.67
CA CYS A 40 3.28 1.30 -7.78
C CYS A 40 3.25 2.76 -8.21
N HIS A 41 2.10 3.40 -8.07
CA HIS A 41 1.93 4.82 -8.32
C HIS A 41 1.18 5.45 -7.15
N SER A 42 1.64 6.61 -6.70
CA SER A 42 0.95 7.37 -5.66
C SER A 42 1.25 8.85 -5.75
N GLN A 43 0.33 9.66 -5.25
CA GLN A 43 0.54 11.07 -5.03
C GLN A 43 1.15 11.30 -3.65
N MET A 44 2.42 11.72 -3.62
CA MET A 44 3.12 12.08 -2.39
C MET A 44 2.80 13.51 -2.00
N ARG A 45 2.56 13.72 -0.72
CA ARG A 45 2.29 15.01 -0.08
C ARG A 45 3.09 15.09 1.19
N ARG A 46 3.20 16.28 1.77
CA ARG A 46 3.85 16.47 3.08
C ARG A 46 3.43 15.39 4.10
N GLY A 47 4.40 14.77 4.75
CA GLY A 47 4.22 13.66 5.68
C GLY A 47 4.05 12.29 5.02
N SER A 48 4.14 12.19 3.68
CA SER A 48 4.23 10.88 3.00
C SER A 48 5.61 10.28 3.22
N ILE A 49 5.65 8.99 3.57
CA ILE A 49 6.89 8.26 3.87
C ILE A 49 7.01 7.06 2.93
N SER A 50 8.20 6.86 2.41
CA SER A 50 8.59 5.63 1.71
C SER A 50 9.74 4.95 2.45
N ILE A 51 9.64 3.63 2.66
CA ILE A 51 10.68 2.81 3.26
C ILE A 51 11.25 1.90 2.17
N SER A 52 12.55 1.94 1.99
CA SER A 52 13.29 1.20 0.98
C SER A 52 14.24 0.22 1.65
N PRO A 53 14.09 -1.10 1.46
CA PRO A 53 15.05 -2.07 1.94
C PRO A 53 16.40 -1.91 1.24
N ALA A 54 17.49 -2.21 1.96
CA ALA A 54 18.83 -2.28 1.41
C ALA A 54 18.98 -3.46 0.43
N GLY A 55 19.92 -3.37 -0.51
CA GLY A 55 20.33 -4.46 -1.39
C GLY A 55 19.40 -4.73 -2.58
N ALA A 56 18.22 -4.15 -2.64
CA ALA A 56 17.26 -4.41 -3.71
C ALA A 56 17.23 -3.25 -4.74
N PRO A 57 17.26 -3.55 -6.06
CA PRO A 57 17.13 -2.53 -7.10
C PRO A 57 15.75 -1.90 -7.08
N LYS A 58 15.71 -0.59 -7.18
CA LYS A 58 14.48 0.19 -7.14
C LYS A 58 14.54 1.33 -8.15
N THR A 59 13.49 1.48 -8.94
CA THR A 59 13.34 2.59 -9.87
C THR A 59 12.31 3.56 -9.33
N PHE A 60 12.64 4.85 -9.38
CA PHE A 60 11.72 5.94 -9.08
C PHE A 60 11.61 6.85 -10.28
N GLN A 61 10.37 7.29 -10.58
CA GLN A 61 10.08 8.24 -11.63
C GLN A 61 9.12 9.30 -11.11
N HIS A 62 9.48 10.57 -11.26
CA HIS A 62 8.59 11.68 -10.94
C HIS A 62 8.87 12.88 -11.85
N LYS A 63 7.81 13.58 -12.26
CA LYS A 63 7.86 14.72 -13.20
C LYS A 63 7.89 16.08 -12.51
N ALA A 64 7.55 16.14 -11.22
CA ALA A 64 7.54 17.36 -10.42
C ALA A 64 8.58 17.28 -9.32
N GLY A 65 9.06 18.45 -8.86
CA GLY A 65 10.00 18.55 -7.74
C GLY A 65 9.31 18.48 -6.38
N GLY A 66 10.09 18.15 -5.36
CA GLY A 66 9.68 18.16 -3.96
C GLY A 66 10.88 18.03 -3.05
N ASP A 67 10.71 18.42 -1.79
CA ASP A 67 11.75 18.31 -0.78
C ASP A 67 11.62 17.03 0.01
N PHE A 68 12.70 16.30 0.16
CA PHE A 68 12.77 15.05 0.91
C PHE A 68 13.86 15.09 1.96
N LEU A 69 13.53 14.57 3.13
CA LEU A 69 14.51 14.17 4.11
C LEU A 69 14.67 12.64 4.03
N VAL A 70 15.89 12.18 3.76
CA VAL A 70 16.17 10.74 3.70
C VAL A 70 17.06 10.35 4.88
N VAL A 71 16.55 9.42 5.69
CA VAL A 71 17.29 8.80 6.80
C VAL A 71 17.80 7.44 6.33
N HIS A 72 19.11 7.29 6.29
CA HIS A 72 19.77 6.02 5.96
C HIS A 72 20.11 5.25 7.22
N ILE A 73 19.64 4.00 7.29
CA ILE A 73 19.87 3.10 8.42
C ILE A 73 20.66 1.89 7.95
N SER A 74 21.80 1.66 8.59
CA SER A 74 22.65 0.52 8.25
C SER A 74 21.97 -0.80 8.64
N PRO A 75 22.05 -1.85 7.78
CA PRO A 75 21.60 -3.20 8.14
C PRO A 75 22.25 -3.74 9.42
N LEU A 76 23.50 -3.34 9.68
CA LEU A 76 24.23 -3.73 10.90
C LEU A 76 23.58 -3.15 12.17
N LEU A 77 23.15 -1.88 12.13
CA LEU A 77 22.44 -1.26 13.25
C LEU A 77 21.13 -2.01 13.55
N LEU A 78 20.32 -2.28 12.53
CA LEU A 78 19.07 -3.03 12.71
C LEU A 78 19.29 -4.45 13.21
N SER A 79 20.33 -5.13 12.71
CA SER A 79 20.71 -6.46 13.19
C SER A 79 21.16 -6.45 14.66
N ARG A 80 21.89 -5.42 15.09
CA ARG A 80 22.28 -5.22 16.51
C ARG A 80 21.04 -5.06 17.39
N ILE A 81 20.15 -4.13 17.02
CA ILE A 81 18.91 -3.86 17.78
C ILE A 81 18.03 -5.11 17.83
N ALA A 82 17.92 -5.85 16.73
CA ALA A 82 17.14 -7.07 16.66
C ALA A 82 17.67 -8.17 17.61
N LYS A 83 18.97 -8.38 17.64
CA LYS A 83 19.62 -9.34 18.56
C LYS A 83 19.37 -8.97 20.02
N GLU A 84 19.49 -7.70 20.37
CA GLU A 84 19.25 -7.22 21.74
C GLU A 84 17.77 -7.36 22.14
N ALA A 85 16.83 -7.14 21.18
CA ALA A 85 15.39 -7.15 21.45
C ALA A 85 14.77 -8.55 21.52
N THR A 86 15.30 -9.55 20.80
CA THR A 86 14.61 -10.84 20.62
C THR A 86 15.26 -12.00 21.37
N CYS A 87 16.47 -11.84 21.92
CA CYS A 87 17.27 -12.94 22.49
C CYS A 87 17.42 -14.17 21.53
N GLN A 88 17.07 -14.02 20.27
CA GLN A 88 17.17 -15.06 19.25
C GLN A 88 18.38 -14.80 18.34
N THR A 89 19.22 -15.82 18.18
CA THR A 89 20.51 -15.71 17.50
C THR A 89 20.46 -15.93 15.98
N SER A 90 19.31 -16.21 15.39
CA SER A 90 19.26 -16.62 13.98
C SER A 90 17.94 -16.24 13.30
N GLY A 91 17.99 -15.13 12.58
CA GLY A 91 16.96 -14.73 11.62
C GLY A 91 17.45 -13.50 10.87
N GLU A 92 17.50 -13.55 9.54
CA GLU A 92 17.78 -12.39 8.72
C GLU A 92 16.62 -11.38 8.86
N VAL A 93 16.95 -10.16 9.26
CA VAL A 93 15.97 -9.09 9.39
C VAL A 93 15.65 -8.55 8.01
N VAL A 94 14.47 -8.84 7.51
CA VAL A 94 13.97 -8.30 6.24
C VAL A 94 13.11 -7.08 6.52
N ILE A 95 13.52 -5.92 5.99
CA ILE A 95 12.73 -4.69 6.01
C ILE A 95 11.74 -4.70 4.85
N LEU A 96 10.49 -4.35 5.14
CA LEU A 96 9.42 -4.31 4.14
C LEU A 96 9.55 -3.06 3.26
N ASN A 97 9.36 -3.23 1.95
CA ASN A 97 9.21 -2.09 1.05
C ASN A 97 7.85 -1.43 1.26
N MET A 98 7.86 -0.17 1.72
CA MET A 98 6.65 0.63 1.88
C MET A 98 6.68 1.82 0.95
N PHE A 99 5.57 2.04 0.24
CA PHE A 99 5.47 3.15 -0.70
C PHE A 99 4.28 4.04 -0.35
N CYS A 100 4.55 5.32 -0.10
CA CYS A 100 3.55 6.34 0.22
C CYS A 100 2.66 5.98 1.44
N THR A 101 3.29 5.62 2.56
CA THR A 101 2.60 5.43 3.85
C THR A 101 2.61 6.72 4.68
N ARG A 102 1.87 6.73 5.79
CA ARG A 102 1.94 7.75 6.83
C ARG A 102 2.23 7.12 8.18
N ASP A 103 3.22 7.67 8.87
CA ASP A 103 3.58 7.26 10.23
C ASP A 103 4.09 8.46 11.01
N VAL A 104 3.25 8.94 11.92
CA VAL A 104 3.53 10.15 12.71
C VAL A 104 4.77 10.00 13.58
N LEU A 105 5.06 8.77 14.05
CA LEU A 105 6.25 8.55 14.88
C LEU A 105 7.53 8.58 14.03
N LEU A 106 7.52 7.93 12.85
CA LEU A 106 8.65 8.02 11.92
C LEU A 106 8.90 9.45 11.46
N GLU A 107 7.84 10.20 11.13
CA GLU A 107 7.94 11.60 10.74
C GLU A 107 8.62 12.42 11.83
N ARG A 108 8.14 12.29 13.09
CA ARG A 108 8.70 13.01 14.22
C ARG A 108 10.16 12.65 14.49
N LEU A 109 10.49 11.36 14.49
CA LEU A 109 11.87 10.93 14.74
C LEU A 109 12.84 11.38 13.64
N ALA A 110 12.40 11.36 12.37
CA ALA A 110 13.20 11.83 11.25
C ALA A 110 13.48 13.34 11.34
N LEU A 111 12.47 14.15 11.70
CA LEU A 111 12.63 15.58 11.88
C LEU A 111 13.50 15.91 13.09
N GLN A 112 13.36 15.21 14.22
CA GLN A 112 14.24 15.38 15.38
C GLN A 112 15.70 15.04 15.06
N LEU A 113 15.95 13.95 14.29
CA LEU A 113 17.30 13.62 13.82
C LEU A 113 17.89 14.72 12.94
N TRP A 114 17.06 15.35 12.10
CA TRP A 114 17.47 16.46 11.26
C TRP A 114 17.83 17.69 12.09
N ASP A 115 17.02 18.02 13.10
CA ASP A 115 17.28 19.14 14.02
C ASP A 115 18.60 18.94 14.80
N GLU A 116 18.85 17.73 15.32
CA GLU A 116 20.12 17.38 15.98
C GLU A 116 21.33 17.49 15.02
N TYR A 117 21.16 17.06 13.79
CA TYR A 117 22.22 17.17 12.76
C TYR A 117 22.54 18.62 12.43
N GLN A 118 21.55 19.51 12.39
CA GLN A 118 21.74 20.93 12.12
C GLN A 118 22.39 21.68 13.31
N THR A 119 22.02 21.31 14.53
CA THR A 119 22.46 22.00 15.75
C THR A 119 23.92 21.70 16.08
N ASN A 120 24.39 20.49 15.77
CA ASN A 120 25.79 20.04 15.98
C ASN A 120 26.41 20.44 17.35
N ASP A 121 25.61 20.26 18.41
CA ASP A 121 25.94 20.61 19.78
C ASP A 121 26.71 19.48 20.49
N VAL A 122 27.27 19.76 21.70
CA VAL A 122 28.13 18.87 22.49
C VAL A 122 27.49 17.50 22.78
N ALA A 123 26.13 17.40 22.84
CA ALA A 123 25.41 16.17 23.09
C ALA A 123 24.76 15.58 21.85
N SER A 124 24.89 16.19 20.66
CA SER A 124 24.17 15.79 19.42
C SER A 124 24.46 14.35 19.03
N GLY A 125 25.66 13.84 19.26
CA GLY A 125 26.02 12.45 18.95
C GLY A 125 25.22 11.43 19.76
N ILE A 126 25.06 11.67 21.08
CA ILE A 126 24.34 10.77 21.99
C ILE A 126 22.83 10.85 21.71
N SER A 127 22.33 12.07 21.48
CA SER A 127 20.93 12.31 21.13
C SER A 127 20.57 11.62 19.80
N ALA A 128 21.39 11.83 18.77
CA ALA A 128 21.20 11.20 17.46
C ALA A 128 21.27 9.66 17.53
N GLU A 129 22.15 9.08 18.34
CA GLU A 129 22.21 7.63 18.54
C GLU A 129 20.94 7.11 19.22
N SER A 130 20.43 7.81 20.22
CA SER A 130 19.19 7.47 20.91
C SER A 130 17.99 7.51 19.95
N LEU A 131 17.88 8.55 19.14
CA LEU A 131 16.83 8.69 18.10
C LEU A 131 16.94 7.62 17.03
N ALA A 132 18.16 7.30 16.58
CA ALA A 132 18.41 6.23 15.61
C ALA A 132 18.02 4.85 16.17
N ASN A 133 18.29 4.58 17.44
CA ASN A 133 17.86 3.36 18.11
C ASN A 133 16.32 3.29 18.23
N GLN A 134 15.65 4.37 18.63
CA GLN A 134 14.19 4.44 18.67
C GLN A 134 13.57 4.19 17.30
N LEU A 135 14.13 4.81 16.25
CA LEU A 135 13.68 4.65 14.88
C LEU A 135 13.90 3.21 14.40
N GLY A 136 15.07 2.61 14.72
CA GLY A 136 15.36 1.21 14.42
C GLY A 136 14.39 0.25 15.12
N VAL A 137 14.10 0.44 16.41
CA VAL A 137 13.09 -0.34 17.15
C VAL A 137 11.72 -0.21 16.52
N HIS A 138 11.31 0.99 16.10
CA HIS A 138 10.02 1.20 15.45
C HIS A 138 9.94 0.52 14.09
N LEU A 139 11.01 0.60 13.27
CA LEU A 139 11.10 -0.13 12.01
C LEU A 139 10.99 -1.64 12.21
N LEU A 140 11.75 -2.18 13.16
CA LEU A 140 11.72 -3.62 13.48
C LEU A 140 10.32 -4.08 13.90
N ARG A 141 9.63 -3.30 14.73
CA ARG A 141 8.30 -3.64 15.22
C ARG A 141 7.20 -3.53 14.18
N ARG A 142 7.31 -2.59 13.24
CA ARG A 142 6.21 -2.25 12.35
C ARG A 142 6.46 -2.56 10.88
N TYR A 143 7.73 -2.58 10.47
CA TYR A 143 8.12 -2.66 9.06
C TYR A 143 9.20 -3.71 8.78
N SER A 144 9.31 -4.73 9.63
CA SER A 144 10.22 -5.84 9.40
C SER A 144 9.57 -7.21 9.57
N SER A 145 10.30 -8.25 9.14
CA SER A 145 9.90 -9.64 9.35
C SER A 145 9.87 -10.07 10.82
N LEU A 146 10.54 -9.33 11.73
CA LEU A 146 10.60 -9.62 13.17
C LEU A 146 9.53 -8.90 13.98
N GLY A 147 9.05 -7.76 13.49
CA GLY A 147 7.95 -7.10 14.16
C GLY A 147 6.91 -8.14 14.44
N ALA A 148 6.05 -7.95 15.48
CA ALA A 148 4.70 -8.40 15.32
C ALA A 148 4.25 -7.72 14.02
N ALA A 149 4.73 -8.25 12.92
CA ALA A 149 4.16 -8.03 11.63
C ALA A 149 2.67 -8.00 11.95
N PRO A 150 1.92 -7.01 11.56
CA PRO A 150 0.49 -7.20 11.49
C PRO A 150 0.42 -8.56 10.85
N LYS A 151 0.02 -9.61 11.58
CA LYS A 151 0.22 -11.03 11.27
C LYS A 151 0.18 -11.29 9.77
N THR A 152 1.21 -10.88 9.07
CA THR A 152 1.54 -11.17 7.68
C THR A 152 2.29 -12.50 7.68
N GLY A 153 1.81 -13.38 8.52
CA GLY A 153 1.81 -14.77 8.27
C GLY A 153 0.63 -15.10 7.39
N ALA A 154 0.35 -14.28 6.42
CA ALA A 154 -0.32 -14.61 5.19
C ALA A 154 -0.29 -13.35 4.33
N THR A 155 0.66 -13.24 3.45
CA THR A 155 0.51 -12.49 2.21
C THR A 155 -0.79 -12.87 1.48
N THR A 156 -1.52 -13.85 2.00
CA THR A 156 -2.77 -14.41 1.53
C THR A 156 -3.80 -14.50 2.67
N LEU A 157 -5.07 -14.39 2.35
CA LEU A 157 -6.15 -14.65 3.30
C LEU A 157 -6.24 -16.16 3.60
N SER A 158 -6.48 -16.51 4.86
CA SER A 158 -6.85 -17.88 5.18
C SER A 158 -8.16 -18.26 4.46
N ALA A 159 -8.36 -19.54 4.16
CA ALA A 159 -9.58 -20.00 3.49
C ALA A 159 -10.86 -19.53 4.20
N LYS A 160 -10.87 -19.51 5.54
CA LYS A 160 -11.99 -19.01 6.35
C LYS A 160 -12.20 -17.50 6.20
N ALA A 161 -11.12 -16.71 6.23
CA ALA A 161 -11.19 -15.26 6.07
C ALA A 161 -11.61 -14.89 4.65
N LEU A 162 -11.06 -15.58 3.64
CA LEU A 162 -11.44 -15.40 2.24
C LEU A 162 -12.93 -15.68 2.04
N ARG A 163 -13.43 -16.82 2.50
CA ARG A 163 -14.86 -17.17 2.41
C ARG A 163 -15.72 -16.08 3.03
N ARG A 164 -15.42 -15.64 4.26
CA ARG A 164 -16.17 -14.57 4.92
C ARG A 164 -16.15 -13.26 4.14
N ALA A 165 -15.01 -12.89 3.55
CA ALA A 165 -14.91 -11.69 2.72
C ALA A 165 -15.77 -11.82 1.45
N MET A 166 -15.73 -12.97 0.77
CA MET A 166 -16.53 -13.23 -0.42
C MET A 166 -18.03 -13.24 -0.10
N ASP A 167 -18.44 -13.92 0.97
CA ASP A 167 -19.84 -13.97 1.43
C ASP A 167 -20.34 -12.53 1.75
N TYR A 168 -19.52 -11.72 2.40
CA TYR A 168 -19.87 -10.33 2.71
C TYR A 168 -20.01 -9.49 1.43
N ILE A 169 -19.11 -9.66 0.46
CA ILE A 169 -19.17 -8.98 -0.84
C ILE A 169 -20.47 -9.36 -1.57
N GLU A 170 -20.76 -10.66 -1.68
CA GLU A 170 -21.96 -11.15 -2.39
C GLU A 170 -23.25 -10.61 -1.75
N ALA A 171 -23.35 -10.62 -0.43
CA ALA A 171 -24.50 -10.12 0.30
C ALA A 171 -24.73 -8.60 0.16
N ASN A 172 -23.69 -7.85 -0.25
CA ASN A 172 -23.74 -6.39 -0.30
C ASN A 172 -23.43 -5.80 -1.69
N LEU A 173 -23.41 -6.60 -2.76
CA LEU A 173 -23.06 -6.15 -4.11
C LEU A 173 -23.88 -4.95 -4.60
N ALA A 174 -25.17 -4.91 -4.25
CA ALA A 174 -26.09 -3.84 -4.67
C ALA A 174 -25.90 -2.53 -3.89
N LYS A 175 -25.11 -2.53 -2.79
CA LYS A 175 -24.88 -1.35 -1.96
C LYS A 175 -23.59 -0.63 -2.37
N ASP A 176 -23.40 0.58 -1.85
CA ASP A 176 -22.11 1.27 -1.97
C ASP A 176 -21.08 0.62 -1.04
N LEU A 177 -20.52 -0.50 -1.52
CA LEU A 177 -19.61 -1.34 -0.77
C LEU A 177 -18.19 -0.80 -0.82
N THR A 178 -17.65 -0.46 0.35
CA THR A 178 -16.26 -0.01 0.50
C THR A 178 -15.33 -1.16 0.88
N VAL A 179 -14.06 -1.06 0.46
CA VAL A 179 -13.00 -2.01 0.85
C VAL A 179 -12.82 -2.06 2.37
N GLU A 180 -13.09 -0.94 3.04
CA GLU A 180 -12.98 -0.82 4.49
C GLU A 180 -14.04 -1.63 5.24
N GLU A 181 -15.28 -1.64 4.74
CA GLU A 181 -16.35 -2.45 5.30
C GLU A 181 -16.07 -3.94 5.19
N VAL A 182 -15.59 -4.40 4.03
CA VAL A 182 -15.20 -5.80 3.83
C VAL A 182 -14.05 -6.19 4.77
N ALA A 183 -13.04 -5.34 4.88
CA ALA A 183 -11.91 -5.56 5.79
C ALA A 183 -12.35 -5.65 7.25
N ARG A 184 -13.25 -4.78 7.68
CA ARG A 184 -13.83 -4.78 9.03
C ARG A 184 -14.63 -6.06 9.32
N ALA A 185 -15.39 -6.56 8.34
CA ALA A 185 -16.18 -7.80 8.48
C ALA A 185 -15.33 -9.03 8.78
N ILE A 186 -14.03 -9.00 8.42
CA ILE A 186 -13.08 -10.08 8.70
C ILE A 186 -12.03 -9.70 9.74
N SER A 187 -12.25 -8.59 10.46
CA SER A 187 -11.36 -8.07 11.52
C SER A 187 -9.94 -7.76 11.03
N LEU A 188 -9.80 -7.24 9.81
CA LEU A 188 -8.55 -6.77 9.24
C LEU A 188 -8.60 -5.26 8.97
N GLY A 189 -7.44 -4.61 8.99
CA GLY A 189 -7.30 -3.24 8.49
C GLY A 189 -7.44 -3.21 6.96
N ARG A 190 -7.98 -2.11 6.41
CA ARG A 190 -8.21 -1.90 4.97
C ARG A 190 -7.01 -2.26 4.10
N TRP A 191 -5.83 -1.78 4.49
CA TRP A 191 -4.61 -2.00 3.72
C TRP A 191 -4.19 -3.48 3.70
N HIS A 192 -4.21 -4.14 4.88
CA HIS A 192 -3.88 -5.57 5.00
C HIS A 192 -4.85 -6.44 4.21
N PHE A 193 -6.14 -6.15 4.31
CA PHE A 193 -7.16 -6.87 3.54
C PHE A 193 -6.92 -6.72 2.04
N ALA A 194 -6.75 -5.48 1.55
CA ALA A 194 -6.58 -5.24 0.11
C ALA A 194 -5.36 -5.97 -0.45
N HIS A 195 -4.24 -5.98 0.29
CA HIS A 195 -3.02 -6.66 -0.10
C HIS A 195 -3.16 -8.18 -0.05
N ALA A 196 -3.63 -8.71 1.08
CA ALA A 196 -3.83 -10.16 1.25
C ALA A 196 -4.87 -10.73 0.28
N PHE A 197 -5.96 -10.00 0.02
CA PHE A 197 -6.98 -10.40 -0.96
C PHE A 197 -6.41 -10.47 -2.37
N LYS A 198 -5.66 -9.42 -2.79
CA LYS A 198 -5.01 -9.40 -4.11
C LYS A 198 -4.01 -10.55 -4.27
N ASN A 199 -3.24 -10.86 -3.24
CA ASN A 199 -2.30 -11.97 -3.27
C ASN A 199 -2.98 -13.34 -3.29
N THR A 200 -4.20 -13.45 -2.74
CA THR A 200 -4.97 -14.70 -2.72
C THR A 200 -5.75 -14.92 -4.01
N ILE A 201 -6.42 -13.87 -4.52
CA ILE A 201 -7.34 -13.95 -5.67
C ILE A 201 -6.68 -13.50 -6.97
N GLY A 202 -5.56 -12.78 -6.91
CA GLY A 202 -4.85 -12.24 -8.08
C GLY A 202 -5.33 -10.86 -8.51
N VAL A 203 -6.51 -10.39 -8.05
CA VAL A 203 -7.08 -9.08 -8.38
C VAL A 203 -7.39 -8.26 -7.13
N ALA A 204 -7.37 -6.94 -7.26
CA ALA A 204 -7.69 -6.06 -6.14
C ALA A 204 -9.17 -6.20 -5.72
N PRO A 205 -9.51 -6.01 -4.41
CA PRO A 205 -10.89 -6.16 -3.93
C PRO A 205 -11.92 -5.35 -4.71
N HIS A 206 -11.62 -4.09 -5.03
CA HIS A 206 -12.51 -3.25 -5.81
C HIS A 206 -12.76 -3.82 -7.22
N GLN A 207 -11.72 -4.31 -7.88
CA GLN A 207 -11.85 -4.93 -9.19
C GLN A 207 -12.70 -6.20 -9.12
N TYR A 208 -12.48 -7.03 -8.11
CA TYR A 208 -13.30 -8.21 -7.85
C TYR A 208 -14.79 -7.87 -7.66
N VAL A 209 -15.10 -6.85 -6.84
CA VAL A 209 -16.50 -6.37 -6.66
C VAL A 209 -17.11 -5.94 -8.00
N VAL A 210 -16.37 -5.18 -8.81
CA VAL A 210 -16.86 -4.75 -10.14
C VAL A 210 -17.11 -5.94 -11.06
N GLU A 211 -16.23 -6.93 -11.08
CA GLU A 211 -16.43 -8.15 -11.87
C GLU A 211 -17.66 -8.94 -11.41
N ARG A 212 -17.87 -9.09 -10.09
CA ARG A 212 -19.07 -9.75 -9.54
C ARG A 212 -20.36 -8.99 -9.89
N ARG A 213 -20.34 -7.66 -9.84
CA ARG A 213 -21.46 -6.82 -10.28
C ARG A 213 -21.80 -7.02 -11.76
N ILE A 214 -20.80 -7.16 -12.60
CA ILE A 214 -21.02 -7.45 -14.03
C ILE A 214 -21.59 -8.86 -14.22
N GLU A 215 -21.16 -9.87 -13.46
CA GLU A 215 -21.75 -11.21 -13.53
C GLU A 215 -23.23 -11.18 -13.09
N LEU A 216 -23.56 -10.48 -12.01
CA LEU A 216 -24.95 -10.27 -11.59
C LEU A 216 -25.77 -9.56 -12.68
N ALA A 217 -25.20 -8.54 -13.32
CA ALA A 217 -25.87 -7.83 -14.41
C ALA A 217 -26.11 -8.74 -15.63
N LYS A 218 -25.16 -9.63 -15.98
CA LYS A 218 -25.37 -10.63 -17.05
C LYS A 218 -26.53 -11.57 -16.74
N LEU A 219 -26.66 -12.02 -15.49
CA LEU A 219 -27.78 -12.85 -15.04
C LEU A 219 -29.08 -12.10 -15.20
N LEU A 220 -29.18 -10.87 -14.67
CA LEU A 220 -30.36 -10.03 -14.77
C LEU A 220 -30.76 -9.71 -16.23
N LEU A 221 -29.78 -9.48 -17.11
CA LEU A 221 -30.03 -9.26 -18.55
C LEU A 221 -30.62 -10.50 -19.26
N ARG A 222 -30.25 -11.70 -18.82
CA ARG A 222 -30.76 -12.96 -19.38
C ARG A 222 -32.10 -13.34 -18.84
N GLU A 223 -32.35 -13.13 -17.55
CA GLU A 223 -33.54 -13.66 -16.86
C GLU A 223 -34.69 -12.67 -16.77
N THR A 224 -34.42 -11.37 -17.03
CA THR A 224 -35.47 -10.33 -16.88
C THR A 224 -35.50 -9.38 -18.08
N ASP A 225 -36.62 -8.71 -18.24
CA ASP A 225 -36.83 -7.65 -19.22
C ASP A 225 -36.71 -6.24 -18.60
N LEU A 226 -36.10 -6.14 -17.41
CA LEU A 226 -35.92 -4.88 -16.70
C LEU A 226 -35.17 -3.85 -17.56
N PRO A 227 -35.51 -2.56 -17.47
CA PRO A 227 -34.71 -1.49 -18.09
C PRO A 227 -33.25 -1.57 -17.69
N ILE A 228 -32.35 -1.23 -18.60
CA ILE A 228 -30.88 -1.28 -18.35
C ILE A 228 -30.50 -0.41 -17.14
N ALA A 229 -31.17 0.73 -16.94
CA ALA A 229 -30.98 1.57 -15.77
C ALA A 229 -31.28 0.85 -14.45
N ASN A 230 -32.36 0.06 -14.41
CA ASN A 230 -32.75 -0.72 -13.24
C ASN A 230 -31.77 -1.87 -12.98
N ILE A 231 -31.27 -2.50 -14.05
CA ILE A 231 -30.22 -3.54 -13.93
C ILE A 231 -28.93 -2.93 -13.37
N ALA A 232 -28.52 -1.76 -13.87
CA ALA A 232 -27.34 -1.06 -13.35
C ALA A 232 -27.47 -0.79 -11.84
N ALA A 233 -28.61 -0.25 -11.41
CA ALA A 233 -28.87 0.02 -9.99
C ALA A 233 -28.88 -1.26 -9.14
N ARG A 234 -29.58 -2.32 -9.59
CA ARG A 234 -29.61 -3.62 -8.89
C ARG A 234 -28.26 -4.32 -8.81
N ALA A 235 -27.42 -4.10 -9.83
CA ALA A 235 -26.05 -4.60 -9.83
C ALA A 235 -25.07 -3.71 -9.02
N GLY A 236 -25.55 -2.65 -8.36
CA GLY A 236 -24.76 -1.82 -7.46
C GLY A 236 -23.95 -0.70 -8.15
N PHE A 237 -24.30 -0.31 -9.38
CA PHE A 237 -23.69 0.85 -10.04
C PHE A 237 -24.46 2.13 -9.71
N SER A 238 -23.74 3.17 -9.35
CA SER A 238 -24.30 4.48 -9.00
C SER A 238 -24.95 5.20 -10.21
N THR A 239 -24.46 4.92 -11.44
CA THR A 239 -24.99 5.51 -12.68
C THR A 239 -25.04 4.48 -13.81
N GLN A 240 -26.06 4.60 -14.68
CA GLN A 240 -26.18 3.78 -15.89
C GLN A 240 -24.97 3.98 -16.82
N SER A 241 -24.45 5.18 -16.94
CA SER A 241 -23.30 5.49 -17.81
C SER A 241 -22.04 4.73 -17.35
N HIS A 242 -21.75 4.75 -16.07
CA HIS A 242 -20.62 4.00 -15.50
C HIS A 242 -20.82 2.47 -15.72
N PHE A 243 -22.01 1.98 -15.52
CA PHE A 243 -22.35 0.58 -15.82
C PHE A 243 -22.09 0.23 -17.29
N CYS A 244 -22.62 0.99 -18.25
CA CYS A 244 -22.49 0.71 -19.68
C CYS A 244 -21.03 0.66 -20.13
N VAL A 245 -20.21 1.65 -19.72
CA VAL A 245 -18.78 1.70 -20.04
C VAL A 245 -18.04 0.49 -19.43
N THR A 246 -18.32 0.19 -18.17
CA THR A 246 -17.66 -0.93 -17.46
C THR A 246 -18.09 -2.28 -18.04
N PHE A 247 -19.38 -2.45 -18.34
CA PHE A 247 -19.91 -3.67 -18.94
C PHE A 247 -19.27 -3.92 -20.31
N GLN A 248 -19.23 -2.92 -21.20
CA GLN A 248 -18.61 -3.05 -22.51
C GLN A 248 -17.10 -3.35 -22.42
N ARG A 249 -16.39 -2.70 -21.50
CA ARG A 249 -14.96 -2.94 -21.27
C ARG A 249 -14.68 -4.37 -20.84
N LEU A 250 -15.50 -4.94 -19.94
CA LEU A 250 -15.26 -6.29 -19.38
C LEU A 250 -15.83 -7.43 -20.22
N THR A 251 -16.86 -7.16 -21.04
CA THR A 251 -17.56 -8.20 -21.83
C THR A 251 -17.29 -8.11 -23.33
N GLY A 252 -16.69 -7.02 -23.80
CA GLY A 252 -16.46 -6.74 -25.23
C GLY A 252 -17.72 -6.33 -25.99
N THR A 253 -18.90 -6.27 -25.35
CA THR A 253 -20.19 -5.96 -26.02
C THR A 253 -21.05 -5.05 -25.14
N THR A 254 -22.01 -4.35 -25.73
CA THR A 254 -22.94 -3.52 -24.96
C THR A 254 -23.97 -4.38 -24.22
N ALA A 255 -24.49 -3.89 -23.10
CA ALA A 255 -25.55 -4.57 -22.34
C ALA A 255 -26.81 -4.82 -23.18
N GLY A 256 -27.16 -3.88 -24.08
CA GLY A 256 -28.29 -4.05 -25.01
C GLY A 256 -28.07 -5.16 -26.05
N THR A 257 -26.85 -5.24 -26.61
CA THR A 257 -26.48 -6.32 -27.55
C THR A 257 -26.41 -7.68 -26.83
N PHE A 258 -25.86 -7.68 -25.60
CA PHE A 258 -25.77 -8.89 -24.78
C PHE A 258 -27.18 -9.47 -24.48
N ARG A 259 -28.17 -8.62 -24.18
CA ARG A 259 -29.59 -9.06 -23.98
C ARG A 259 -30.20 -9.69 -25.23
N LYS A 260 -29.92 -9.13 -26.43
CA LYS A 260 -30.48 -9.63 -27.70
C LYS A 260 -29.92 -11.00 -28.14
N LYS A 261 -28.85 -11.45 -27.51
CA LYS A 261 -28.24 -12.79 -27.76
C LYS A 261 -28.82 -13.88 -26.84
N LYS A 262 -29.94 -13.58 -26.22
CA LYS A 262 -30.77 -14.49 -25.37
C LYS A 262 -31.42 -15.58 -26.21
#